data_fff80927838ddfc654f68ab2ba5c83d0
#
_entry.id   fff80927838ddfc654f68ab2ba5c83d0
#
_cell.length_a   1.000
_cell.length_b   1.000
_cell.length_c   1.000
_cell.angle_alpha   90.00
_cell.angle_beta   90.00
_cell.angle_gamma   90.00
#
_symmetry.space_group_name_H-M   'P 1'
#
loop_
_entity.id
_entity.type
_entity.pdbx_description
1 polymer ?
#
loop_
_entity_poly.entity_id
_entity_poly.type
_entity_poly.pdbx_seq_one_letter_code
_entity_poly.pdbx_strand_id
1 'polypeptide(L)'
;MLTSVILILAEFLPPDKEHPQERRHIVSVFKLVQDLLEPSKVKGKSHFQLLMSKLPPDHKARWFAGAALNSAEQAMASVMSTVLSRLNAFLDSELEQVLCFDSVIDAEKFASEKSAIFLILPEEDTTKNFMA
;
A
#
# COMPACT_ATOMS: atom_id res chain seq x y z
N MET A 1 3.73 -6.97 8.43
CA MET A 1 2.43 -7.07 7.76
C MET A 1 2.33 -6.11 6.57
N LEU A 2 2.38 -4.78 6.73
CA LEU A 2 2.29 -3.83 5.60
C LEU A 2 3.34 -4.14 4.50
N THR A 3 4.58 -4.36 4.88
CA THR A 3 5.66 -4.77 3.95
C THR A 3 5.31 -6.03 3.17
N SER A 4 4.68 -7.03 3.80
CA SER A 4 4.27 -8.26 3.11
C SER A 4 3.16 -8.01 2.09
N VAL A 5 2.21 -7.11 2.39
CA VAL A 5 1.14 -6.71 1.46
C VAL A 5 1.72 -5.95 0.26
N ILE A 6 2.64 -5.01 0.51
CA ILE A 6 3.33 -4.26 -0.55
C ILE A 6 4.10 -5.21 -1.48
N LEU A 7 4.85 -6.17 -0.92
CA LEU A 7 5.61 -7.14 -1.70
C LEU A 7 4.68 -8.00 -2.59
N ILE A 8 3.56 -8.46 -2.04
CA ILE A 8 2.58 -9.24 -2.81
C ILE A 8 2.02 -8.40 -3.96
N LEU A 9 1.63 -7.15 -3.68
CA LEU A 9 1.10 -6.27 -4.70
C LEU A 9 2.14 -6.03 -5.81
N ALA A 10 3.39 -5.78 -5.44
CA ALA A 10 4.46 -5.53 -6.38
C ALA A 10 4.81 -6.74 -7.26
N GLU A 11 4.69 -7.94 -6.70
CA GLU A 11 5.11 -9.17 -7.37
C GLU A 11 4.00 -9.82 -8.20
N PHE A 12 2.77 -9.86 -7.67
CA PHE A 12 1.65 -10.56 -8.31
C PHE A 12 0.74 -9.66 -9.16
N LEU A 13 0.84 -8.35 -9.02
CA LEU A 13 0.13 -7.44 -9.89
C LEU A 13 1.05 -7.02 -11.04
N PRO A 14 0.87 -7.57 -12.24
CA PRO A 14 1.72 -7.22 -13.37
C PRO A 14 1.54 -5.74 -13.70
N PRO A 15 2.62 -5.04 -14.07
CA PRO A 15 2.52 -3.68 -14.58
C PRO A 15 1.65 -3.66 -15.84
N ASP A 16 0.80 -2.65 -15.95
CA ASP A 16 0.15 -2.38 -17.22
C ASP A 16 1.22 -1.98 -18.24
N LYS A 17 1.03 -2.32 -19.52
CA LYS A 17 2.00 -1.99 -20.56
C LYS A 17 1.99 -0.50 -20.91
N GLU A 18 0.82 0.12 -20.81
CA GLU A 18 0.64 1.54 -21.16
C GLU A 18 0.84 2.44 -19.92
N HIS A 19 0.40 1.98 -18.74
CA HIS A 19 0.43 2.73 -17.49
C HIS A 19 0.97 1.85 -16.36
N PRO A 20 2.29 1.63 -16.27
CA PRO A 20 2.88 0.67 -15.35
C PRO A 20 2.66 1.01 -13.86
N GLN A 21 2.40 2.26 -13.53
CA GLN A 21 2.19 2.71 -12.15
C GLN A 21 0.73 2.68 -11.70
N GLU A 22 -0.25 2.69 -12.60
CA GLU A 22 -1.68 2.83 -12.28
C GLU A 22 -2.26 1.76 -11.35
N ARG A 23 -1.62 0.60 -11.22
CA ARG A 23 -2.06 -0.48 -10.35
C ARG A 23 -1.19 -0.70 -9.12
N ARG A 24 -0.01 -0.08 -9.05
CA ARG A 24 1.00 -0.30 -8.02
C ARG A 24 1.21 0.94 -7.15
N HIS A 25 0.12 1.48 -6.62
CA HIS A 25 0.14 2.69 -5.80
C HIS A 25 -0.39 2.43 -4.39
N ILE A 26 -0.22 3.40 -3.50
CA ILE A 26 -0.57 3.27 -2.08
C ILE A 26 -2.06 3.00 -1.84
N VAL A 27 -2.95 3.53 -2.70
CA VAL A 27 -4.39 3.30 -2.61
C VAL A 27 -4.73 1.82 -2.91
N SER A 28 -4.00 1.16 -3.83
CA SER A 28 -4.16 -0.29 -4.05
C SER A 28 -3.73 -1.10 -2.84
N VAL A 29 -2.70 -0.66 -2.11
CA VAL A 29 -2.30 -1.26 -0.83
C VAL A 29 -3.42 -1.11 0.19
N PHE A 30 -4.05 0.07 0.29
CA PHE A 30 -5.17 0.31 1.18
C PHE A 30 -6.35 -0.62 0.88
N LYS A 31 -6.78 -0.70 -0.38
CA LYS A 31 -7.88 -1.57 -0.82
C LYS A 31 -7.58 -3.05 -0.49
N LEU A 32 -6.36 -3.50 -0.80
CA LEU A 32 -5.96 -4.86 -0.47
C LEU A 32 -5.95 -5.13 1.05
N VAL A 33 -5.51 -4.18 1.87
CA VAL A 33 -5.57 -4.31 3.33
C VAL A 33 -7.02 -4.40 3.81
N GLN A 34 -7.95 -3.62 3.25
CA GLN A 34 -9.38 -3.71 3.57
C GLN A 34 -9.95 -5.09 3.24
N ASP A 35 -9.68 -5.61 2.04
CA ASP A 35 -10.14 -6.94 1.62
C ASP A 35 -9.60 -8.05 2.53
N LEU A 36 -8.37 -7.90 3.02
CA LEU A 36 -7.74 -8.86 3.93
C LEU A 36 -8.31 -8.81 5.35
N LEU A 37 -9.03 -7.74 5.71
CA LEU A 37 -9.75 -7.60 6.98
C LEU A 37 -11.10 -8.31 6.98
N GLU A 38 -11.68 -8.51 5.82
CA GLU A 38 -12.96 -9.20 5.73
C GLU A 38 -12.85 -10.62 6.30
N PRO A 39 -13.88 -11.07 7.05
CA PRO A 39 -13.89 -12.41 7.61
C PRO A 39 -13.88 -13.44 6.47
N SER A 40 -12.97 -14.38 6.54
CA SER A 40 -12.91 -15.42 5.53
C SER A 40 -14.06 -16.43 5.70
N LYS A 41 -14.45 -17.09 4.60
CA LYS A 41 -15.43 -18.20 4.63
C LYS A 41 -14.92 -19.43 5.39
N VAL A 42 -13.63 -19.48 5.70
CA VAL A 42 -12.99 -20.58 6.44
C VAL A 42 -12.95 -20.20 7.91
N LYS A 43 -13.69 -20.94 8.75
CA LYS A 43 -13.72 -20.73 10.20
C LYS A 43 -12.29 -20.73 10.80
N GLY A 44 -12.00 -19.71 11.59
CA GLY A 44 -10.75 -19.60 12.33
C GLY A 44 -9.54 -19.13 11.53
N LYS A 45 -9.70 -18.66 10.28
CA LYS A 45 -8.63 -18.08 9.47
C LYS A 45 -9.05 -16.76 8.86
N SER A 46 -8.21 -15.74 8.94
CA SER A 46 -8.41 -14.49 8.21
C SER A 46 -8.03 -14.64 6.72
N HIS A 47 -8.54 -13.76 5.87
CA HIS A 47 -8.12 -13.72 4.46
C HIS A 47 -6.62 -13.54 4.32
N PHE A 48 -5.99 -12.75 5.20
CA PHE A 48 -4.54 -12.59 5.26
C PHE A 48 -3.81 -13.90 5.48
N GLN A 49 -4.24 -14.71 6.47
CA GLN A 49 -3.65 -16.02 6.74
C GLN A 49 -3.83 -16.99 5.57
N LEU A 50 -4.99 -16.98 4.92
CA LEU A 50 -5.25 -17.79 3.74
C LEU A 50 -4.36 -17.39 2.57
N LEU A 51 -4.21 -16.09 2.31
CA LEU A 51 -3.33 -15.57 1.27
C LEU A 51 -1.87 -16.01 1.52
N MET A 52 -1.37 -15.82 2.74
CA MET A 52 -0.01 -16.22 3.10
C MET A 52 0.22 -17.73 3.01
N SER A 53 -0.81 -18.55 3.29
CA SER A 53 -0.69 -20.00 3.20
C SER A 53 -0.55 -20.52 1.76
N LYS A 54 -0.99 -19.75 0.77
CA LYS A 54 -0.86 -20.08 -0.65
C LYS A 54 0.52 -19.76 -1.23
N LEU A 55 1.31 -18.95 -0.53
CA LEU A 55 2.66 -18.61 -0.97
C LEU A 55 3.65 -19.72 -0.62
N PRO A 56 4.71 -19.91 -1.41
CA PRO A 56 5.81 -20.82 -1.07
C PRO A 56 6.39 -20.53 0.32
N PRO A 57 6.89 -21.53 1.06
CA PRO A 57 7.44 -21.34 2.40
C PRO A 57 8.59 -20.34 2.45
N ASP A 58 9.40 -20.27 1.40
CA ASP A 58 10.57 -19.41 1.30
C ASP A 58 10.27 -18.01 0.76
N HIS A 59 8.99 -17.69 0.53
CA HIS A 59 8.60 -16.43 -0.01
C HIS A 59 8.84 -15.28 0.98
N LYS A 60 9.52 -14.21 0.55
CA LYS A 60 9.88 -13.06 1.41
C LYS A 60 8.67 -12.43 2.11
N ALA A 61 7.52 -12.34 1.44
CA ALA A 61 6.30 -11.81 2.03
C ALA A 61 5.86 -12.61 3.28
N ARG A 62 6.07 -13.93 3.31
CA ARG A 62 5.78 -14.76 4.49
C ARG A 62 6.70 -14.44 5.66
N TRP A 63 7.97 -14.17 5.40
CA TRP A 63 8.92 -13.79 6.45
C TRP A 63 8.50 -12.50 7.14
N PHE A 64 8.13 -11.50 6.35
CA PHE A 64 7.62 -10.22 6.90
C PHE A 64 6.24 -10.34 7.55
N ALA A 65 5.48 -11.37 7.20
CA ALA A 65 4.18 -11.66 7.81
C ALA A 65 4.29 -12.48 9.10
N GLY A 66 5.44 -13.13 9.37
CA GLY A 66 5.59 -14.15 10.41
C GLY A 66 5.05 -13.75 11.79
N ALA A 67 5.40 -12.57 12.29
CA ALA A 67 4.88 -12.07 13.56
C ALA A 67 3.36 -11.88 13.53
N ALA A 68 2.82 -11.38 12.42
CA ALA A 68 1.39 -11.15 12.25
C ALA A 68 0.60 -12.46 12.13
N LEU A 69 1.17 -13.48 11.50
CA LEU A 69 0.53 -14.80 11.34
C LEU A 69 0.36 -15.54 12.67
N ASN A 70 1.26 -15.28 13.62
CA ASN A 70 1.26 -15.90 14.94
C ASN A 70 0.56 -15.05 16.01
N SER A 71 0.04 -13.88 15.64
CA SER A 71 -0.66 -13.01 16.57
C SER A 71 -2.09 -13.49 16.81
N ALA A 72 -2.59 -13.27 18.01
CA ALA A 72 -3.99 -13.49 18.32
C ALA A 72 -4.88 -12.61 17.42
N GLU A 73 -6.08 -13.10 17.09
CA GLU A 73 -7.02 -12.42 16.17
C GLU A 73 -7.31 -10.97 16.58
N GLN A 74 -7.47 -10.74 17.89
CA GLN A 74 -7.70 -9.40 18.44
C GLN A 74 -6.49 -8.47 18.24
N ALA A 75 -5.27 -8.98 18.42
CA ALA A 75 -4.05 -8.20 18.18
C ALA A 75 -3.90 -7.88 16.68
N MET A 76 -4.24 -8.82 15.81
CA MET A 76 -4.25 -8.60 14.36
C MET A 76 -5.24 -7.50 13.97
N ALA A 77 -6.44 -7.52 14.50
CA ALA A 77 -7.47 -6.50 14.24
C ALA A 77 -6.98 -5.10 14.67
N SER A 78 -6.32 -4.98 15.82
CA SER A 78 -5.74 -3.73 16.30
C SER A 78 -4.63 -3.21 15.37
N VAL A 79 -3.73 -4.09 14.94
CA VAL A 79 -2.66 -3.74 13.98
C VAL A 79 -3.26 -3.28 12.65
N MET A 80 -4.26 -3.98 12.14
CA MET A 80 -4.94 -3.63 10.90
C MET A 80 -5.65 -2.28 10.98
N SER A 81 -6.37 -2.04 12.09
CA SER A 81 -7.02 -0.75 12.34
C SER A 81 -6.00 0.41 12.33
N THR A 82 -4.85 0.22 12.95
CA THR A 82 -3.76 1.20 12.95
C THR A 82 -3.23 1.44 11.53
N VAL A 83 -3.01 0.38 10.76
CA VAL A 83 -2.56 0.50 9.36
C VAL A 83 -3.57 1.27 8.52
N LEU A 84 -4.85 0.91 8.62
CA LEU A 84 -5.91 1.62 7.88
C LEU A 84 -6.01 3.09 8.27
N SER A 85 -5.95 3.40 9.57
CA SER A 85 -5.95 4.79 10.04
C SER A 85 -4.79 5.61 9.46
N ARG A 86 -3.60 5.02 9.33
CA ARG A 86 -2.45 5.69 8.72
C ARG A 86 -2.58 5.83 7.21
N LEU A 87 -3.12 4.83 6.55
CA LEU A 87 -3.31 4.84 5.10
C LEU A 87 -4.49 5.72 4.67
N ASN A 88 -5.43 6.02 5.57
CA ASN A 88 -6.61 6.83 5.28
C ASN A 88 -6.26 8.25 4.78
N ALA A 89 -5.12 8.78 5.19
CA ALA A 89 -4.62 10.07 4.70
C ALA A 89 -4.37 10.11 3.18
N PHE A 90 -4.14 8.95 2.55
CA PHE A 90 -3.93 8.82 1.11
C PHE A 90 -5.22 8.67 0.30
N LEU A 91 -6.38 8.65 0.95
CA LEU A 91 -7.69 8.51 0.29
C LEU A 91 -8.34 9.86 -0.06
N ASP A 92 -7.63 10.94 0.15
CA ASP A 92 -8.07 12.24 -0.35
C ASP A 92 -8.08 12.22 -1.89
N SER A 93 -9.18 12.70 -2.49
CA SER A 93 -9.40 12.60 -3.93
C SER A 93 -8.34 13.33 -4.77
N GLU A 94 -7.78 14.41 -4.26
CA GLU A 94 -6.73 15.17 -4.94
C GLU A 94 -5.39 14.45 -4.83
N LEU A 95 -5.08 13.89 -3.65
CA LEU A 95 -3.90 13.06 -3.46
C LEU A 95 -3.99 11.76 -4.27
N GLU A 96 -5.17 11.15 -4.36
CA GLU A 96 -5.37 9.96 -5.18
C GLU A 96 -5.02 10.23 -6.64
N GLN A 97 -5.43 11.37 -7.19
CA GLN A 97 -5.10 11.76 -8.57
C GLN A 97 -3.59 11.90 -8.78
N VAL A 98 -2.87 12.43 -7.80
CA VAL A 98 -1.40 12.58 -7.91
C VAL A 98 -0.67 11.25 -7.75
N LEU A 99 -1.15 10.38 -6.85
CA LEU A 99 -0.44 9.15 -6.46
C LEU A 99 -0.77 7.94 -7.33
N CYS A 100 -1.93 7.95 -8.04
CA CYS A 100 -2.38 6.80 -8.82
C CYS A 100 -1.99 6.84 -10.29
N PHE A 101 -1.51 7.99 -10.77
CA PHE A 101 -1.09 8.16 -12.16
C PHE A 101 0.42 8.28 -12.29
N ASP A 102 0.91 8.02 -13.48
CA ASP A 102 2.33 8.16 -13.78
C ASP A 102 2.77 9.62 -13.60
N SER A 103 3.89 9.80 -12.92
CA SER A 103 4.44 11.13 -12.68
C SER A 103 5.03 11.71 -13.98
N VAL A 104 4.71 12.97 -14.25
CA VAL A 104 5.38 13.75 -15.31
C VAL A 104 6.83 14.08 -14.94
N ILE A 105 7.15 13.99 -13.63
CA ILE A 105 8.48 14.26 -13.10
C ILE A 105 9.29 12.98 -13.12
N ASP A 106 10.28 12.94 -14.03
CA ASP A 106 11.28 11.88 -14.10
C ASP A 106 12.49 12.24 -13.22
N ALA A 107 12.78 11.38 -12.26
CA ALA A 107 13.88 11.59 -11.34
C ALA A 107 15.26 11.62 -12.04
N GLU A 108 15.47 10.80 -13.09
CA GLU A 108 16.71 10.78 -13.86
C GLU A 108 16.88 12.06 -14.67
N LYS A 109 15.83 12.53 -15.31
CA LYS A 109 15.81 13.78 -16.04
C LYS A 109 16.06 14.97 -15.11
N PHE A 110 15.41 14.98 -13.95
CA PHE A 110 15.59 16.02 -12.94
C PHE A 110 17.05 16.08 -12.43
N ALA A 111 17.68 14.92 -12.24
CA ALA A 111 19.07 14.85 -11.77
C ALA A 111 20.11 15.22 -12.85
N SER A 112 19.76 15.04 -14.13
CA SER A 112 20.70 15.28 -15.25
C SER A 112 20.64 16.71 -15.81
N GLU A 113 19.54 17.42 -15.59
CA GLU A 113 19.32 18.77 -16.10
C GLU A 113 19.26 19.81 -14.95
N LYS A 114 19.55 21.08 -15.28
CA LYS A 114 19.30 22.17 -14.33
C LYS A 114 17.81 22.40 -14.22
N SER A 115 17.20 21.89 -13.15
CA SER A 115 15.76 21.92 -12.94
C SER A 115 15.42 22.46 -11.56
N ALA A 116 14.21 22.99 -11.41
CA ALA A 116 13.63 23.41 -10.14
C ALA A 116 12.20 22.86 -10.04
N ILE A 117 11.85 22.30 -8.89
CA ILE A 117 10.49 21.84 -8.59
C ILE A 117 9.87 22.83 -7.61
N PHE A 118 8.70 23.35 -7.95
CA PHE A 118 7.89 24.17 -7.08
C PHE A 118 6.67 23.38 -6.63
N LEU A 119 6.60 23.08 -5.33
CA LEU A 119 5.47 22.42 -4.69
C LEU A 119 4.54 23.50 -4.13
N ILE A 120 3.33 23.59 -4.68
CA ILE A 120 2.30 24.50 -4.20
C ILE A 120 1.36 23.70 -3.32
N LEU A 121 1.38 23.98 -2.03
CA LEU A 121 0.55 23.31 -1.04
C LEU A 121 -0.61 24.20 -0.61
N PRO A 122 -1.82 23.66 -0.41
CA PRO A 122 -2.96 24.44 0.10
C PRO A 122 -2.68 24.86 1.55
N GLU A 123 -2.84 26.15 1.85
CA GLU A 123 -2.58 26.69 3.19
C GLU A 123 -3.58 26.19 4.24
N GLU A 124 -4.80 25.85 3.81
CA GLU A 124 -5.91 25.51 4.70
C GLU A 124 -5.90 24.05 5.18
N ASP A 125 -5.14 23.17 4.56
CA ASP A 125 -5.12 21.74 4.87
C ASP A 125 -3.78 21.26 5.39
N THR A 126 -3.64 21.26 6.71
CA THR A 126 -2.41 20.80 7.39
C THR A 126 -2.10 19.32 7.13
N THR A 127 -3.11 18.50 6.83
CA THR A 127 -2.93 17.07 6.55
C THR A 127 -2.22 16.87 5.22
N LYS A 128 -2.60 17.63 4.19
CA LYS A 128 -1.95 17.60 2.87
C LYS A 128 -0.52 18.12 2.94
N ASN A 129 -0.28 19.17 3.74
CA ASN A 129 1.05 19.72 3.95
C ASN A 129 2.00 18.72 4.62
N PHE A 130 1.49 17.88 5.50
CA PHE A 130 2.30 16.85 6.16
C PHE A 130 2.71 15.71 5.21
N MET A 131 1.93 15.47 4.14
CA MET A 131 2.17 14.39 3.18
C MET A 131 3.07 14.81 2.01
N ALA A 132 3.28 16.09 1.80
CA ALA A 132 4.16 16.65 0.77
C ALA A 132 5.61 16.71 1.21
#